data_ed66dd21b0f0448ada5ca03910e0da88
#
_entry.id   ed66dd21b0f0448ada5ca03910e0da88
#
_cell.length_a   1.000
_cell.length_b   1.000
_cell.length_c   1.000
_cell.angle_alpha   90.00
_cell.angle_beta   90.00
_cell.angle_gamma   90.00
#
_symmetry.space_group_name_H-M   'P 1'
#
loop_
_entity.id
_entity.type
_entity.pdbx_description
1 polymer ?
#
loop_
_entity_poly.entity_id
_entity_poly.type
_entity_poly.pdbx_seq_one_letter_code
_entity_poly.pdbx_strand_id
1 'polypeptide(L)'
;MATMIPACLPPCDVTRPSEPLPAGACDTHAHVFGPADRFPYADDRSYTPPDAPLEKYLGMLDALGFARGVLVQGSAHGRDNSAMLDALRRQPERLRGVAVADAEVSPRDLRAWSGVGVR
;
A
#
# COMPACT_ATOMS: atom_id res chain seq x y z
N MET A 1 0.47 5.45 -32.49
CA MET A 1 -0.33 6.19 -31.50
C MET A 1 0.04 5.74 -30.11
N ALA A 2 0.27 6.68 -29.20
CA ALA A 2 0.49 6.33 -27.80
C ALA A 2 -0.80 5.75 -27.21
N THR A 3 -0.71 4.59 -26.57
CA THR A 3 -1.83 4.01 -25.82
C THR A 3 -2.07 4.82 -24.56
N MET A 4 -3.29 5.32 -24.37
CA MET A 4 -3.63 6.00 -23.12
C MET A 4 -3.62 5.02 -21.95
N ILE A 5 -2.96 5.41 -20.88
CA ILE A 5 -2.99 4.66 -19.62
C ILE A 5 -4.31 4.97 -18.91
N PRO A 6 -5.16 3.98 -18.62
CA PRO A 6 -6.45 4.25 -17.99
C PRO A 6 -6.29 4.74 -16.56
N ALA A 7 -7.17 5.64 -16.16
CA ALA A 7 -7.31 6.09 -14.78
C ALA A 7 -8.30 5.21 -14.02
N CYS A 8 -8.07 5.08 -12.71
CA CYS A 8 -8.96 4.37 -11.81
C CYS A 8 -9.82 5.35 -11.00
N LEU A 9 -10.94 4.87 -10.49
CA LEU A 9 -11.79 5.63 -9.58
C LEU A 9 -11.08 5.80 -8.21
N PRO A 10 -11.36 6.91 -7.50
CA PRO A 10 -10.81 7.11 -6.17
C PRO A 10 -11.36 6.09 -5.16
N PRO A 11 -10.66 5.90 -4.03
CA PRO A 11 -11.17 5.06 -2.94
C PRO A 11 -12.55 5.53 -2.48
N CYS A 12 -13.46 4.59 -2.25
CA CYS A 12 -14.79 4.89 -1.73
C CYS A 12 -14.74 5.18 -0.22
N ASP A 13 -15.70 5.96 0.25
CA ASP A 13 -15.98 6.03 1.67
C ASP A 13 -16.58 4.69 2.14
N VAL A 14 -16.22 4.29 3.36
CA VAL A 14 -16.68 3.04 3.94
C VAL A 14 -17.75 3.27 4.99
N THR A 15 -18.69 2.34 5.07
CA THR A 15 -19.74 2.33 6.10
C THR A 15 -19.36 1.33 7.18
N ARG A 16 -19.55 1.69 8.43
CA ARG A 16 -19.33 0.77 9.55
C ARG A 16 -20.23 -0.45 9.41
N PRO A 17 -19.71 -1.66 9.60
CA PRO A 17 -20.55 -2.86 9.64
C PRO A 17 -21.47 -2.84 10.86
N SER A 18 -22.63 -3.50 10.73
CA SER A 18 -23.58 -3.61 11.84
C SER A 18 -23.06 -4.49 12.98
N GLU A 19 -22.18 -5.43 12.66
CA GLU A 19 -21.53 -6.30 13.64
C GLU A 19 -20.03 -6.04 13.64
N PRO A 20 -19.38 -5.98 14.82
CA PRO A 20 -17.96 -5.77 14.90
C PRO A 20 -17.18 -6.97 14.37
N LEU A 21 -16.01 -6.70 13.78
CA LEU A 21 -15.06 -7.75 13.44
C LEU A 21 -14.47 -8.37 14.72
N PRO A 22 -13.99 -9.63 14.66
CA PRO A 22 -13.26 -10.22 15.76
C PRO A 22 -12.06 -9.36 16.17
N ALA A 23 -11.72 -9.35 17.45
CA ALA A 23 -10.54 -8.65 17.95
C ALA A 23 -9.28 -9.17 17.23
N GLY A 24 -8.41 -8.25 16.82
CA GLY A 24 -7.18 -8.58 16.09
C GLY A 24 -7.37 -8.91 14.62
N ALA A 25 -8.56 -8.68 14.05
CA ALA A 25 -8.79 -8.88 12.60
C ALA A 25 -7.76 -8.13 11.76
N CYS A 26 -7.33 -8.74 10.66
CA CYS A 26 -6.31 -8.22 9.77
C CYS A 26 -6.84 -8.12 8.34
N ASP A 27 -6.73 -6.95 7.74
CA ASP A 27 -6.87 -6.80 6.29
C ASP A 27 -5.57 -7.28 5.65
N THR A 28 -5.64 -8.29 4.81
CA THR A 28 -4.45 -8.99 4.30
C THR A 28 -3.99 -8.54 2.93
N HIS A 29 -4.68 -7.61 2.27
CA HIS A 29 -4.28 -7.15 0.94
C HIS A 29 -4.86 -5.77 0.63
N ALA A 30 -4.03 -4.75 0.72
CA ALA A 30 -4.36 -3.40 0.30
C ALA A 30 -3.15 -2.72 -0.33
N HIS A 31 -3.39 -1.63 -1.05
CA HIS A 31 -2.35 -0.79 -1.65
C HIS A 31 -2.43 0.62 -1.09
N VAL A 32 -1.29 1.30 -1.01
CA VAL A 32 -1.21 2.75 -0.90
C VAL A 32 -0.59 3.31 -2.18
N PHE A 33 -1.12 4.44 -2.65
CA PHE A 33 -0.68 5.09 -3.87
C PHE A 33 -0.44 6.56 -3.66
N GLY A 34 0.70 7.07 -4.14
CA GLY A 34 1.02 8.48 -4.12
C GLY A 34 1.25 9.07 -2.73
N PRO A 35 1.17 10.38 -2.57
CA PRO A 35 0.93 11.33 -3.66
C PRO A 35 2.03 11.30 -4.74
N ALA A 36 1.64 11.49 -6.00
CA ALA A 36 2.52 11.30 -7.15
C ALA A 36 3.74 12.23 -7.18
N ASP A 37 3.64 13.40 -6.57
CA ASP A 37 4.74 14.35 -6.45
C ASP A 37 5.84 13.87 -5.48
N ARG A 38 5.49 13.03 -4.53
CA ARG A 38 6.40 12.45 -3.55
C ARG A 38 6.79 11.02 -3.89
N PHE A 39 5.83 10.24 -4.37
CA PHE A 39 6.01 8.84 -4.78
C PHE A 39 5.52 8.67 -6.22
N PRO A 40 6.37 8.92 -7.22
CA PRO A 40 5.95 8.90 -8.62
C PRO A 40 5.53 7.50 -9.06
N TYR A 41 4.62 7.46 -10.03
CA TYR A 41 4.19 6.23 -10.66
C TYR A 41 5.17 5.78 -11.74
N ALA A 42 5.24 4.48 -11.98
CA ALA A 42 6.09 3.91 -13.01
C ALA A 42 5.62 4.34 -14.41
N ASP A 43 6.57 4.61 -15.31
CA ASP A 43 6.26 5.04 -16.67
C ASP A 43 5.59 3.93 -17.51
N ASP A 44 5.94 2.68 -17.22
CA ASP A 44 5.42 1.48 -17.90
C ASP A 44 4.20 0.86 -17.22
N ARG A 45 3.56 1.57 -16.30
CA ARG A 45 2.37 1.09 -15.61
C ARG A 45 1.20 0.85 -16.56
N SER A 46 0.36 -0.11 -16.26
CA SER A 46 -0.83 -0.43 -17.06
C SER A 46 -2.09 0.36 -16.68
N TYR A 47 -2.06 1.07 -15.55
CA TYR A 47 -3.15 1.93 -15.06
C TYR A 47 -2.57 3.07 -14.23
N THR A 48 -3.35 4.15 -14.09
CA THR A 48 -3.00 5.25 -13.18
C THR A 48 -4.02 5.29 -12.05
N PRO A 49 -3.62 4.92 -10.82
CA PRO A 49 -4.50 5.05 -9.67
C PRO A 49 -4.60 6.52 -9.25
N PRO A 50 -5.70 6.94 -8.63
CA PRO A 50 -5.70 8.19 -7.90
C PRO A 50 -4.80 8.06 -6.67
N ASP A 51 -4.42 9.19 -6.09
CA ASP A 51 -3.71 9.16 -4.82
C ASP A 51 -4.59 8.48 -3.76
N ALA A 52 -4.02 7.49 -3.10
CA ALA A 52 -4.66 6.72 -2.04
C ALA A 52 -3.67 6.60 -0.87
N PRO A 53 -3.52 7.68 -0.08
CA PRO A 53 -2.48 7.77 0.93
C PRO A 53 -2.79 6.91 2.16
N LEU A 54 -1.77 6.73 3.00
CA LEU A 54 -1.87 5.95 4.23
C LEU A 54 -3.03 6.39 5.12
N GLU A 55 -3.26 7.68 5.25
CA GLU A 55 -4.33 8.23 6.10
C GLU A 55 -5.72 7.73 5.68
N LYS A 56 -5.95 7.62 4.38
CA LYS A 56 -7.21 7.08 3.85
C LYS A 56 -7.36 5.59 4.18
N TYR A 57 -6.28 4.84 4.08
CA TYR A 57 -6.26 3.42 4.45
C TYR A 57 -6.50 3.20 5.95
N LEU A 58 -5.83 3.96 6.79
CA LEU A 58 -6.04 3.89 8.25
C LEU A 58 -7.48 4.22 8.64
N GLY A 59 -8.07 5.23 8.00
CA GLY A 59 -9.48 5.57 8.20
C GLY A 59 -10.41 4.42 7.85
N MET A 60 -10.13 3.69 6.78
CA MET A 60 -10.89 2.50 6.40
C MET A 60 -10.72 1.38 7.43
N LEU A 61 -9.49 1.08 7.86
CA LEU A 61 -9.25 0.07 8.89
C LEU A 61 -10.03 0.37 10.17
N ASP A 62 -10.00 1.62 10.61
CA ASP A 62 -10.70 2.06 11.82
C ASP A 62 -12.22 1.96 11.68
N ALA A 63 -12.76 2.41 10.55
CA ALA A 63 -14.21 2.36 10.29
C ALA A 63 -14.74 0.93 10.21
N LEU A 64 -13.97 0.00 9.64
CA LEU A 64 -14.35 -1.40 9.50
C LEU A 64 -14.00 -2.25 10.74
N GLY A 65 -13.15 -1.76 11.63
CA GLY A 65 -12.76 -2.46 12.85
C GLY A 65 -11.57 -3.41 12.68
N PHE A 66 -10.72 -3.20 11.67
CA PHE A 66 -9.48 -3.95 11.53
C PHE A 66 -8.40 -3.43 12.47
N ALA A 67 -7.80 -4.32 13.22
CA ALA A 67 -6.67 -3.98 14.08
C ALA A 67 -5.36 -3.81 13.29
N ARG A 68 -5.20 -4.59 12.22
CA ARG A 68 -3.96 -4.73 11.47
C ARG A 68 -4.22 -4.72 9.97
N GLY A 69 -3.16 -4.42 9.21
CA GLY A 69 -3.21 -4.50 7.75
C GLY A 69 -1.91 -5.00 7.13
N VAL A 70 -2.02 -5.57 5.95
CA VAL A 70 -0.89 -5.93 5.10
C VAL A 70 -0.98 -5.13 3.82
N LEU A 71 0.03 -4.29 3.59
CA LEU A 71 0.18 -3.55 2.35
C LEU A 71 0.94 -4.39 1.33
N VAL A 72 0.40 -4.51 0.14
CA VAL A 72 1.04 -5.17 -0.98
C VAL A 72 1.47 -4.11 -1.97
N GLN A 73 2.69 -4.20 -2.49
CA GLN A 73 3.18 -3.27 -3.50
C GLN A 73 2.26 -3.26 -4.71
N GLY A 74 1.72 -2.09 -5.04
CA GLY A 74 0.91 -1.92 -6.24
C GLY A 74 1.78 -1.76 -7.49
N SER A 75 1.39 -2.40 -8.60
CA SER A 75 2.17 -2.37 -9.84
C SER A 75 2.30 -0.97 -10.45
N ALA A 76 1.43 -0.03 -10.10
CA ALA A 76 1.53 1.35 -10.56
C ALA A 76 2.80 2.07 -10.09
N HIS A 77 3.40 1.65 -8.98
CA HIS A 77 4.71 2.12 -8.51
C HIS A 77 5.87 1.23 -9.01
N GLY A 78 5.57 0.14 -9.71
CA GLY A 78 6.59 -0.77 -10.23
C GLY A 78 7.43 -1.37 -9.10
N ARG A 79 8.76 -1.28 -9.24
CA ARG A 79 9.72 -1.78 -8.25
C ARG A 79 10.09 -0.75 -7.19
N ASP A 80 9.56 0.45 -7.27
CA ASP A 80 9.79 1.49 -6.26
C ASP A 80 8.83 1.28 -5.10
N ASN A 81 9.29 0.60 -4.07
CA ASN A 81 8.51 0.28 -2.86
C ASN A 81 8.40 1.47 -1.89
N SER A 82 8.86 2.66 -2.25
CA SER A 82 9.03 3.79 -1.32
C SER A 82 7.73 4.20 -0.63
N ALA A 83 6.60 4.26 -1.37
CA ALA A 83 5.30 4.63 -0.78
C ALA A 83 4.87 3.63 0.30
N MET A 84 4.99 2.35 0.02
CA MET A 84 4.66 1.29 0.98
C MET A 84 5.62 1.31 2.17
N LEU A 85 6.92 1.41 1.93
CA LEU A 85 7.92 1.45 3.02
C LEU A 85 7.73 2.66 3.94
N ASP A 86 7.36 3.83 3.39
CA ASP A 86 7.02 5.00 4.20
C ASP A 86 5.82 4.71 5.11
N ALA A 87 4.78 4.09 4.57
CA ALA A 87 3.61 3.70 5.35
C ALA A 87 3.96 2.74 6.49
N LEU A 88 4.81 1.74 6.23
CA LEU A 88 5.25 0.79 7.25
C LEU A 88 6.04 1.47 8.37
N ARG A 89 6.92 2.42 8.04
CA ARG A 89 7.69 3.19 9.03
C ARG A 89 6.79 4.04 9.92
N ARG A 90 5.71 4.55 9.36
CA ARG A 90 4.75 5.40 10.10
C ARG A 90 3.80 4.59 10.98
N GLN A 91 3.61 3.30 10.69
CA GLN A 91 2.67 2.42 11.40
C GLN A 91 3.30 1.04 11.72
N PRO A 92 4.45 0.99 12.42
CA PRO A 92 5.19 -0.26 12.62
C PRO A 92 4.45 -1.29 13.48
N GLU A 93 3.57 -0.83 14.36
CA GLU A 93 2.77 -1.70 15.23
C GLU A 93 1.61 -2.37 14.49
N ARG A 94 1.15 -1.74 13.44
CA ARG A 94 -0.13 -2.07 12.81
C ARG A 94 0.00 -2.70 11.43
N LEU A 95 1.07 -2.37 10.70
CA LEU A 95 1.22 -2.74 9.30
C LEU A 95 2.40 -3.68 9.05
N ARG A 96 2.21 -4.55 8.08
CA ARG A 96 3.27 -5.33 7.44
C ARG A 96 3.15 -5.14 5.93
N GLY A 97 4.21 -5.48 5.19
CA GLY A 97 4.25 -5.25 3.76
C GLY A 97 4.77 -6.43 2.96
N VAL A 98 4.31 -6.50 1.72
CA VAL A 98 4.83 -7.41 0.69
C VAL A 98 5.41 -6.55 -0.42
N ALA A 99 6.73 -6.56 -0.55
CA ALA A 99 7.46 -5.75 -1.51
C ALA A 99 7.66 -6.48 -2.83
N VAL A 100 7.85 -5.72 -3.90
CA VAL A 100 8.34 -6.24 -5.17
C VAL A 100 9.87 -6.18 -5.18
N ALA A 101 10.50 -7.30 -5.50
CA ALA A 101 11.94 -7.42 -5.65
C ALA A 101 12.26 -8.19 -6.93
N ASP A 102 13.43 -7.94 -7.50
CA ASP A 102 14.00 -8.72 -8.58
C ASP A 102 15.27 -9.46 -8.11
N ALA A 103 15.91 -10.17 -9.02
CA ALA A 103 17.13 -10.92 -8.72
C ALA A 103 18.31 -10.01 -8.33
N GLU A 104 18.24 -8.71 -8.65
CA GLU A 104 19.29 -7.73 -8.37
C GLU A 104 19.16 -7.07 -7.01
N VAL A 105 18.09 -7.38 -6.24
CA VAL A 105 17.90 -6.81 -4.90
C VAL A 105 19.07 -7.18 -3.98
N SER A 106 19.62 -6.18 -3.30
CA SER A 106 20.76 -6.40 -2.42
C SER A 106 20.34 -7.03 -1.08
N PRO A 107 21.22 -7.84 -0.45
CA PRO A 107 20.99 -8.30 0.92
C PRO A 107 20.80 -7.15 1.92
N ARG A 108 21.45 -6.00 1.66
CA ARG A 108 21.29 -4.79 2.48
C ARG A 108 19.85 -4.28 2.40
N ASP A 109 19.28 -4.19 1.19
CA ASP A 109 17.91 -3.71 1.00
C ASP A 109 16.90 -4.69 1.62
N LEU A 110 17.10 -5.98 1.44
CA LEU A 110 16.24 -7.00 2.06
C LEU A 110 16.24 -6.89 3.58
N ARG A 111 17.40 -6.67 4.20
CA ARG A 111 17.47 -6.46 5.65
C ARG A 111 16.78 -5.18 6.09
N ALA A 112 16.98 -4.09 5.35
CA ALA A 112 16.31 -2.81 5.63
C ALA A 112 14.79 -2.93 5.53
N TRP A 113 14.30 -3.60 4.50
CA TRP A 113 12.87 -3.83 4.31
C TRP A 113 12.28 -4.71 5.42
N SER A 114 12.96 -5.80 5.76
CA SER A 114 12.56 -6.66 6.88
C SER A 114 12.49 -5.88 8.20
N GLY A 115 13.44 -4.99 8.41
CA GLY A 115 13.50 -4.14 9.61
C GLY A 115 12.31 -3.22 9.79
N VAL A 116 11.66 -2.80 8.68
CA VAL A 116 10.46 -1.93 8.73
C VAL A 116 9.14 -2.71 8.59
N GLY A 117 9.17 -4.01 8.44
CA GLY A 117 7.95 -4.82 8.45
C GLY A 117 7.60 -5.53 7.16
N VAL A 118 8.49 -5.57 6.16
CA VAL A 118 8.30 -6.42 4.98
C VAL A 118 8.49 -7.89 5.38
N ARG A 119 7.61 -8.78 4.89
CA ARG A 119 7.61 -10.22 5.20
C ARG A 119 7.40 -11.05 3.93
#